data_891803b2fb5a41e0e647396d7a3a1bb9
#
_entry.id   891803b2fb5a41e0e647396d7a3a1bb9
#
_cell.length_a   1.000
_cell.length_b   1.000
_cell.length_c   1.000
_cell.angle_alpha   90.00
_cell.angle_beta   90.00
_cell.angle_gamma   90.00
#
_symmetry.space_group_name_H-M   'P 1'
#
loop_
_entity.id
_entity.type
_entity.pdbx_description
1 polymer ?
#
loop_
_entity_poly.entity_id
_entity_poly.type
_entity_poly.pdbx_seq_one_letter_code
_entity_poly.pdbx_strand_id
1 'polypeptide(L)'
;MTKDDGDLGAEGVGTREEIAVEGAAEGYLELFRRYEVDYVFGSPGSEYVPFWEFLAKAQVEGKGPTYVNARHEGIALAMAKGYTMATGRPQVVLLHVSFGLLHGAMEIKALYNDNIPMLILAGQNVTHEEEVWGGSGGPHYLAFTEVGGTQRLVQPYVKWCTAPHTNLNTSHLLARAFRVALSEPQGPVFILLSRELLFEQTKTMTMPTKIDPPTPIQADPRALTQLANLLLEANNPIIYTRYLGRNPHAVPCLVELAELLAIPVVETPAYMNFPTDHPLHVGYDLAPYLAGADVILVIDSSGWPPWYPPRSVLASSKAKIVFLDVDPAQLKYPYWGYPADLLITADSAHAVPALVEALTPLVARRHGLRVQREERLDRWRQEGAAKRAGWRRDALKAQDGPSIDARWFCYVLNEVMADDTILVNETITHWRVINRYVEKNRVKPGTRFEGAGASASAGLGQGLGVALGLKLANPDRTVIALEGDGSFNYNPVLAGFGLAQKYQLPFLTIIFDNQSYAAMKHHPRYYAAGWSVREHIYHGVYQEPKPEYTKVAEAFGGYAEMIEDPAAVKPALIRGLNHVKEGRLALLDVILPKP
;
A
#
# COMPACT_ATOMS: atom_id res chain seq x y z
N MET A 1 -21.49 64.22 -10.75
CA MET A 1 -20.40 63.51 -10.06
C MET A 1 -20.32 62.14 -10.67
N THR A 2 -19.55 62.04 -11.72
CA THR A 2 -19.24 60.80 -12.45
C THR A 2 -18.18 60.06 -11.63
N LYS A 3 -18.49 58.84 -11.15
CA LYS A 3 -17.51 57.91 -10.61
C LYS A 3 -16.78 57.30 -11.79
N ASP A 4 -15.52 57.60 -11.84
CA ASP A 4 -14.51 56.94 -12.65
C ASP A 4 -14.27 55.55 -12.01
N ASP A 5 -14.88 54.52 -12.57
CA ASP A 5 -14.57 53.13 -12.22
C ASP A 5 -13.27 52.78 -12.96
N GLY A 6 -12.16 53.08 -12.29
CA GLY A 6 -10.84 52.69 -12.78
C GLY A 6 -10.82 51.16 -12.99
N ASP A 7 -10.66 50.79 -14.24
CA ASP A 7 -10.33 49.44 -14.70
C ASP A 7 -9.04 48.99 -14.00
N LEU A 8 -9.19 48.30 -12.87
CA LEU A 8 -8.10 47.57 -12.25
C LEU A 8 -7.78 46.39 -13.17
N GLY A 9 -6.83 46.64 -14.06
CA GLY A 9 -6.35 45.68 -15.04
C GLY A 9 -6.22 44.27 -14.43
N ALA A 10 -7.06 43.37 -14.92
CA ALA A 10 -7.08 41.97 -14.59
C ALA A 10 -5.92 41.19 -15.24
N GLU A 11 -4.73 41.78 -15.25
CA GLU A 11 -3.49 41.06 -15.59
C GLU A 11 -2.91 40.41 -14.33
N GLY A 12 -3.47 39.27 -13.91
CA GLY A 12 -2.91 38.58 -12.76
C GLY A 12 -3.68 37.35 -12.23
N VAL A 13 -4.82 37.04 -12.82
CA VAL A 13 -5.63 35.87 -12.39
C VAL A 13 -5.79 34.85 -13.52
N GLY A 14 -4.75 34.67 -14.30
CA GLY A 14 -4.69 33.73 -15.43
C GLY A 14 -4.57 32.26 -15.07
N THR A 15 -5.32 31.80 -14.05
CA THR A 15 -5.27 30.40 -13.61
C THR A 15 -6.61 29.68 -13.77
N ARG A 16 -7.53 30.27 -14.54
CA ARG A 16 -8.89 29.74 -14.74
C ARG A 16 -9.27 29.79 -16.19
N GLU A 17 -9.96 28.78 -16.68
CA GLU A 17 -10.59 28.76 -17.99
C GLU A 17 -12.03 28.30 -17.85
N GLU A 18 -12.90 28.76 -18.71
CA GLU A 18 -14.26 28.26 -18.83
C GLU A 18 -14.30 27.20 -19.92
N ILE A 19 -14.78 26.03 -19.60
CA ILE A 19 -14.97 24.92 -20.54
C ILE A 19 -16.44 24.67 -20.78
N ALA A 20 -16.79 24.29 -22.02
CA ALA A 20 -18.13 23.83 -22.36
C ALA A 20 -18.33 22.41 -21.82
N VAL A 21 -19.48 22.15 -21.20
CA VAL A 21 -19.90 20.86 -20.67
C VAL A 21 -21.39 20.64 -20.91
N GLU A 22 -21.84 19.39 -20.89
CA GLU A 22 -23.26 19.05 -20.99
C GLU A 22 -23.89 18.81 -19.61
N GLY A 23 -23.07 18.79 -18.54
CA GLY A 23 -23.49 18.66 -17.15
C GLY A 23 -22.29 18.73 -16.20
N ALA A 24 -22.55 18.94 -14.92
CA ALA A 24 -21.50 19.11 -13.92
C ALA A 24 -20.56 17.90 -13.80
N ALA A 25 -21.08 16.69 -13.89
CA ALA A 25 -20.27 15.47 -13.79
C ALA A 25 -19.26 15.33 -14.94
N GLU A 26 -19.55 15.87 -16.15
CA GLU A 26 -18.58 15.92 -17.24
C GLU A 26 -17.39 16.81 -16.90
N GLY A 27 -17.64 17.97 -16.30
CA GLY A 27 -16.57 18.84 -15.83
C GLY A 27 -15.70 18.20 -14.74
N TYR A 28 -16.29 17.39 -13.86
CA TYR A 28 -15.49 16.64 -12.88
C TYR A 28 -14.60 15.60 -13.54
N LEU A 29 -15.09 14.89 -14.56
CA LEU A 29 -14.28 13.94 -15.32
C LEU A 29 -13.14 14.62 -16.08
N GLU A 30 -13.37 15.84 -16.62
CA GLU A 30 -12.31 16.62 -17.22
C GLU A 30 -11.20 16.94 -16.21
N LEU A 31 -11.56 17.31 -14.98
CA LEU A 31 -10.59 17.56 -13.94
C LEU A 31 -9.82 16.28 -13.56
N PHE A 32 -10.49 15.13 -13.49
CA PHE A 32 -9.82 13.84 -13.23
C PHE A 32 -8.78 13.53 -14.31
N ARG A 33 -9.07 13.79 -15.58
CA ARG A 33 -8.09 13.68 -16.69
C ARG A 33 -6.87 14.56 -16.51
N ARG A 34 -7.06 15.80 -16.07
CA ARG A 34 -5.96 16.75 -15.81
C ARG A 34 -5.05 16.30 -14.68
N TYR A 35 -5.56 15.48 -13.75
CA TYR A 35 -4.77 14.84 -12.68
C TYR A 35 -4.33 13.42 -13.04
N GLU A 36 -4.36 13.06 -14.33
CA GLU A 36 -3.91 11.75 -14.83
C GLU A 36 -4.59 10.57 -14.13
N VAL A 37 -5.88 10.74 -13.78
CA VAL A 37 -6.69 9.64 -13.26
C VAL A 37 -7.02 8.69 -14.40
N ASP A 38 -6.52 7.47 -14.32
CA ASP A 38 -6.76 6.45 -15.35
C ASP A 38 -8.09 5.75 -15.14
N TYR A 39 -8.47 5.54 -13.89
CA TYR A 39 -9.64 4.77 -13.52
C TYR A 39 -10.49 5.46 -12.46
N VAL A 40 -11.79 5.31 -12.61
CA VAL A 40 -12.78 5.56 -11.57
C VAL A 40 -13.31 4.22 -11.09
N PHE A 41 -12.99 3.86 -9.86
CA PHE A 41 -13.47 2.62 -9.24
C PHE A 41 -14.75 2.89 -8.46
N GLY A 42 -15.76 2.04 -8.56
CA GLY A 42 -16.96 2.27 -7.79
C GLY A 42 -17.84 1.05 -7.65
N SER A 43 -18.64 1.04 -6.58
CA SER A 43 -19.83 0.22 -6.46
C SER A 43 -21.06 1.00 -6.94
N PRO A 44 -22.11 0.32 -7.42
CA PRO A 44 -23.28 1.00 -7.94
C PRO A 44 -24.02 1.84 -6.87
N GLY A 45 -24.37 3.07 -7.23
CA GLY A 45 -25.22 3.97 -6.45
C GLY A 45 -26.02 4.87 -7.38
N SER A 46 -27.32 5.02 -7.14
CA SER A 46 -28.23 5.77 -8.04
C SER A 46 -27.91 7.26 -8.14
N GLU A 47 -27.16 7.80 -7.21
CA GLU A 47 -26.66 9.17 -7.24
C GLU A 47 -25.60 9.40 -8.33
N TYR A 48 -24.95 8.33 -8.83
CA TYR A 48 -23.86 8.42 -9.81
C TYR A 48 -24.30 8.28 -11.27
N VAL A 49 -25.61 8.26 -11.54
CA VAL A 49 -26.12 8.22 -12.93
C VAL A 49 -25.48 9.29 -13.82
N PRO A 50 -25.29 10.56 -13.40
CA PRO A 50 -24.61 11.54 -14.23
C PRO A 50 -23.14 11.21 -14.53
N PHE A 51 -22.42 10.61 -13.58
CA PHE A 51 -21.06 10.15 -13.85
C PHE A 51 -21.07 9.01 -14.88
N TRP A 52 -22.00 8.06 -14.79
CA TRP A 52 -22.07 6.94 -15.73
C TRP A 52 -22.41 7.39 -17.14
N GLU A 53 -23.28 8.39 -17.29
CA GLU A 53 -23.60 8.98 -18.58
C GLU A 53 -22.34 9.56 -19.25
N PHE A 54 -21.60 10.40 -18.56
CA PHE A 54 -20.40 11.02 -19.12
C PHE A 54 -19.19 10.09 -19.19
N LEU A 55 -19.10 9.07 -18.35
CA LEU A 55 -18.12 7.99 -18.50
C LEU A 55 -18.40 7.15 -19.74
N ALA A 56 -19.69 6.89 -20.06
CA ALA A 56 -20.07 6.22 -21.29
C ALA A 56 -19.72 7.08 -22.53
N LYS A 57 -20.01 8.40 -22.49
CA LYS A 57 -19.57 9.35 -23.52
C LYS A 57 -18.05 9.32 -23.70
N ALA A 58 -17.29 9.42 -22.60
CA ALA A 58 -15.84 9.39 -22.62
C ALA A 58 -15.29 8.07 -23.21
N GLN A 59 -15.91 6.94 -22.89
CA GLN A 59 -15.54 5.65 -23.46
C GLN A 59 -15.75 5.59 -24.98
N VAL A 60 -16.87 6.12 -25.48
CA VAL A 60 -17.18 6.19 -26.92
C VAL A 60 -16.17 7.10 -27.64
N GLU A 61 -15.77 8.20 -27.01
CA GLU A 61 -14.81 9.16 -27.55
C GLU A 61 -13.35 8.71 -27.40
N GLY A 62 -13.09 7.58 -26.76
CA GLY A 62 -11.73 7.09 -26.48
C GLY A 62 -10.96 7.94 -25.48
N LYS A 63 -11.67 8.67 -24.60
CA LYS A 63 -11.11 9.53 -23.55
C LYS A 63 -11.28 8.87 -22.18
N GLY A 64 -10.22 8.87 -21.34
CA GLY A 64 -10.32 8.39 -19.95
C GLY A 64 -11.08 9.38 -19.05
N PRO A 65 -11.24 9.09 -17.76
CA PRO A 65 -10.90 7.83 -17.10
C PRO A 65 -11.84 6.67 -17.44
N THR A 66 -11.37 5.44 -17.23
CA THR A 66 -12.19 4.22 -17.42
C THR A 66 -12.92 3.86 -16.13
N TYR A 67 -14.20 3.51 -16.23
CA TYR A 67 -14.96 3.07 -15.06
C TYR A 67 -14.77 1.58 -14.76
N VAL A 68 -14.43 1.26 -13.52
CA VAL A 68 -14.35 -0.11 -12.99
C VAL A 68 -15.50 -0.34 -12.02
N ASN A 69 -16.47 -1.16 -12.43
CA ASN A 69 -17.57 -1.58 -11.56
C ASN A 69 -17.09 -2.69 -10.61
N ALA A 70 -16.73 -2.32 -9.40
CA ALA A 70 -16.04 -3.17 -8.44
C ALA A 70 -16.94 -4.14 -7.66
N ARG A 71 -18.25 -3.98 -7.72
CA ARG A 71 -19.26 -4.85 -7.05
C ARG A 71 -19.21 -4.89 -5.51
N HIS A 72 -18.20 -4.28 -4.88
CA HIS A 72 -18.03 -4.16 -3.44
C HIS A 72 -17.06 -3.03 -3.12
N GLU A 73 -17.38 -2.21 -2.13
CA GLU A 73 -16.63 -1.00 -1.80
C GLU A 73 -15.20 -1.28 -1.35
N GLY A 74 -15.02 -2.28 -0.50
CA GLY A 74 -13.69 -2.70 -0.05
C GLY A 74 -12.79 -3.12 -1.23
N ILE A 75 -13.32 -3.88 -2.19
CA ILE A 75 -12.56 -4.23 -3.40
C ILE A 75 -12.26 -2.99 -4.26
N ALA A 76 -13.22 -2.06 -4.39
CA ALA A 76 -12.99 -0.81 -5.13
C ALA A 76 -11.79 -0.04 -4.58
N LEU A 77 -11.77 0.17 -3.26
CA LEU A 77 -10.69 0.88 -2.56
C LEU A 77 -9.36 0.10 -2.61
N ALA A 78 -9.38 -1.22 -2.37
CA ALA A 78 -8.18 -2.04 -2.40
C ALA A 78 -7.60 -2.15 -3.82
N MET A 79 -8.43 -2.23 -4.86
CA MET A 79 -7.99 -2.25 -6.25
C MET A 79 -7.39 -0.90 -6.67
N ALA A 80 -8.04 0.22 -6.30
CA ALA A 80 -7.49 1.56 -6.49
C ALA A 80 -6.16 1.75 -5.73
N LYS A 81 -6.06 1.22 -4.50
CA LYS A 81 -4.80 1.17 -3.71
C LYS A 81 -3.68 0.47 -4.50
N GLY A 82 -3.91 -0.75 -4.96
CA GLY A 82 -2.93 -1.53 -5.71
C GLY A 82 -2.47 -0.81 -6.98
N TYR A 83 -3.40 -0.20 -7.72
CA TYR A 83 -3.09 0.58 -8.91
C TYR A 83 -2.24 1.82 -8.58
N THR A 84 -2.61 2.57 -7.54
CA THR A 84 -1.85 3.74 -7.07
C THR A 84 -0.45 3.35 -6.58
N MET A 85 -0.32 2.24 -5.85
CA MET A 85 0.98 1.72 -5.40
C MET A 85 1.94 1.39 -6.56
N ALA A 86 1.40 0.90 -7.68
CA ALA A 86 2.19 0.57 -8.86
C ALA A 86 2.59 1.79 -9.69
N THR A 87 1.70 2.79 -9.78
CA THR A 87 1.85 3.92 -10.72
C THR A 87 2.27 5.23 -10.07
N GLY A 88 2.08 5.37 -8.74
CA GLY A 88 2.23 6.63 -8.03
C GLY A 88 1.11 7.65 -8.31
N ARG A 89 0.15 7.32 -9.20
CA ARG A 89 -0.92 8.24 -9.62
C ARG A 89 -2.16 8.06 -8.76
N PRO A 90 -2.76 9.15 -8.22
CA PRO A 90 -3.98 9.06 -7.43
C PRO A 90 -5.15 8.63 -8.29
N GLN A 91 -5.99 7.74 -7.77
CA GLN A 91 -7.20 7.31 -8.43
C GLN A 91 -8.45 7.88 -7.74
N VAL A 92 -9.61 7.73 -8.38
CA VAL A 92 -10.91 8.16 -7.85
C VAL A 92 -11.74 6.94 -7.48
N VAL A 93 -12.37 6.97 -6.30
CA VAL A 93 -13.30 5.93 -5.85
C VAL A 93 -14.66 6.54 -5.54
N LEU A 94 -15.71 5.97 -6.13
CA LEU A 94 -17.12 6.34 -5.90
C LEU A 94 -17.75 5.35 -4.94
N LEU A 95 -18.25 5.82 -3.80
CA LEU A 95 -18.90 5.01 -2.77
C LEU A 95 -20.34 5.42 -2.57
N HIS A 96 -21.26 4.45 -2.54
CA HIS A 96 -22.68 4.70 -2.38
C HIS A 96 -23.01 5.24 -1.00
N VAL A 97 -23.36 6.51 -0.90
CA VAL A 97 -23.78 7.24 0.32
C VAL A 97 -23.04 6.79 1.60
N SER A 98 -23.66 6.87 2.77
CA SER A 98 -23.04 6.42 4.04
C SER A 98 -22.83 4.89 4.09
N PHE A 99 -23.64 4.11 3.40
CA PHE A 99 -23.52 2.64 3.41
C PHE A 99 -22.24 2.17 2.75
N GLY A 100 -21.91 2.72 1.58
CA GLY A 100 -20.64 2.41 0.90
C GLY A 100 -19.42 2.88 1.69
N LEU A 101 -19.53 4.01 2.40
CA LEU A 101 -18.47 4.46 3.32
C LEU A 101 -18.24 3.50 4.47
N LEU A 102 -19.33 3.00 5.08
CA LEU A 102 -19.24 2.02 6.18
C LEU A 102 -18.63 0.70 5.71
N HIS A 103 -19.00 0.22 4.52
CA HIS A 103 -18.40 -0.98 3.91
C HIS A 103 -16.91 -0.78 3.56
N GLY A 104 -16.51 0.40 3.18
CA GLY A 104 -15.12 0.72 2.81
C GLY A 104 -14.29 1.35 3.93
N ALA A 105 -14.82 1.50 5.14
CA ALA A 105 -14.16 2.27 6.20
C ALA A 105 -12.80 1.69 6.62
N MET A 106 -12.66 0.37 6.62
CA MET A 106 -11.39 -0.28 6.94
C MET A 106 -10.32 0.06 5.90
N GLU A 107 -10.64 -0.04 4.62
CA GLU A 107 -9.73 0.27 3.53
C GLU A 107 -9.38 1.76 3.49
N ILE A 108 -10.34 2.66 3.78
CA ILE A 108 -10.07 4.11 3.90
C ILE A 108 -9.05 4.36 5.00
N LYS A 109 -9.22 3.72 6.17
CA LYS A 109 -8.24 3.80 7.26
C LYS A 109 -6.89 3.23 6.83
N ALA A 110 -6.85 2.13 6.09
CA ALA A 110 -5.63 1.55 5.57
C ALA A 110 -4.90 2.50 4.60
N LEU A 111 -5.62 3.12 3.66
CA LEU A 111 -5.07 4.15 2.77
C LEU A 111 -4.43 5.30 3.55
N TYR A 112 -5.10 5.77 4.61
CA TYR A 112 -4.58 6.84 5.46
C TYR A 112 -3.30 6.44 6.19
N ASN A 113 -3.27 5.24 6.75
CA ASN A 113 -2.09 4.73 7.46
C ASN A 113 -0.90 4.49 6.52
N ASP A 114 -1.17 4.04 5.30
CA ASP A 114 -0.15 3.69 4.31
C ASP A 114 0.29 4.88 3.44
N ASN A 115 -0.25 6.08 3.70
CA ASN A 115 0.04 7.31 2.93
C ASN A 115 -0.28 7.17 1.43
N ILE A 116 -1.39 6.52 1.09
CA ILE A 116 -1.81 6.34 -0.31
C ILE A 116 -2.70 7.49 -0.76
N PRO A 117 -2.29 8.31 -1.73
CA PRO A 117 -3.10 9.40 -2.23
C PRO A 117 -4.31 8.86 -3.01
N MET A 118 -5.49 9.34 -2.66
CA MET A 118 -6.73 8.92 -3.30
C MET A 118 -7.81 9.97 -3.13
N LEU A 119 -8.63 10.17 -4.16
CA LEU A 119 -9.84 10.97 -4.06
C LEU A 119 -11.04 10.04 -3.86
N ILE A 120 -11.64 10.11 -2.71
CA ILE A 120 -12.83 9.34 -2.35
C ILE A 120 -14.04 10.25 -2.43
N LEU A 121 -15.03 9.87 -3.23
CA LEU A 121 -16.31 10.56 -3.36
C LEU A 121 -17.41 9.68 -2.81
N ALA A 122 -18.30 10.25 -2.02
CA ALA A 122 -19.58 9.61 -1.70
C ALA A 122 -20.71 10.52 -2.10
N GLY A 123 -21.82 9.91 -2.53
CA GLY A 123 -23.04 10.63 -2.78
C GLY A 123 -23.71 11.06 -1.48
N GLN A 124 -24.30 12.21 -1.49
CA GLN A 124 -25.26 12.66 -0.51
C GLN A 124 -26.62 12.75 -1.18
N ASN A 125 -27.64 12.43 -0.45
CA ASN A 125 -28.98 12.58 -0.95
C ASN A 125 -29.39 14.07 -1.06
N VAL A 126 -30.60 14.31 -1.58
CA VAL A 126 -31.12 15.68 -1.77
C VAL A 126 -31.02 16.49 -0.47
N THR A 127 -30.43 17.67 -0.60
CA THR A 127 -30.30 18.66 0.47
C THR A 127 -31.35 19.78 0.33
N HIS A 128 -32.10 19.81 -0.80
CA HIS A 128 -33.14 20.74 -1.13
C HIS A 128 -34.50 20.02 -1.25
N GLU A 129 -35.49 20.60 -1.93
CA GLU A 129 -36.81 20.03 -2.09
C GLU A 129 -36.87 18.90 -3.12
N GLU A 130 -37.79 17.97 -2.88
CA GLU A 130 -37.96 16.70 -3.57
C GLU A 130 -38.23 16.77 -5.07
N GLU A 131 -38.87 17.83 -5.52
CA GLU A 131 -39.49 17.89 -6.85
C GLU A 131 -38.54 18.33 -7.96
N VAL A 132 -37.35 18.80 -7.63
CA VAL A 132 -36.44 19.42 -8.59
C VAL A 132 -35.91 18.43 -9.65
N TRP A 133 -35.89 17.14 -9.38
CA TRP A 133 -35.21 16.15 -10.23
C TRP A 133 -36.00 14.90 -10.59
N GLY A 134 -37.31 14.96 -10.49
CA GLY A 134 -38.26 13.99 -11.08
C GLY A 134 -37.87 12.52 -10.98
N GLY A 135 -37.63 11.98 -9.80
CA GLY A 135 -37.36 10.57 -9.76
C GLY A 135 -36.91 9.99 -8.45
N SER A 136 -37.67 9.05 -7.99
CA SER A 136 -37.44 7.96 -7.07
C SER A 136 -36.69 8.25 -5.76
N GLY A 137 -37.42 8.18 -4.72
CA GLY A 137 -36.92 8.20 -3.37
C GLY A 137 -37.07 9.58 -2.75
N GLY A 138 -38.25 9.92 -2.31
CA GLY A 138 -38.53 11.12 -1.55
C GLY A 138 -37.63 11.27 -0.32
N PRO A 139 -37.59 12.41 0.34
CA PRO A 139 -36.68 12.75 1.43
C PRO A 139 -36.67 11.73 2.55
N HIS A 140 -37.74 10.97 2.73
CA HIS A 140 -37.78 9.93 3.76
C HIS A 140 -36.73 8.84 3.57
N TYR A 141 -36.58 8.31 2.36
CA TYR A 141 -35.55 7.29 2.08
C TYR A 141 -34.15 7.86 2.24
N LEU A 142 -33.97 9.12 1.90
CA LEU A 142 -32.68 9.78 1.81
C LEU A 142 -32.22 10.33 3.16
N ALA A 143 -33.13 10.73 4.04
CA ALA A 143 -32.81 11.17 5.39
C ALA A 143 -32.14 10.06 6.22
N PHE A 144 -32.50 8.80 6.02
CA PHE A 144 -31.89 7.66 6.72
C PHE A 144 -30.42 7.46 6.37
N THR A 145 -29.99 7.80 5.17
CA THR A 145 -28.58 7.64 4.75
C THR A 145 -27.66 8.67 5.40
N GLU A 146 -28.21 9.79 5.90
CA GLU A 146 -27.45 10.87 6.53
C GLU A 146 -27.40 10.77 8.07
N VAL A 147 -28.03 9.76 8.64
CA VAL A 147 -28.01 9.55 10.10
C VAL A 147 -26.57 9.43 10.61
N GLY A 148 -26.21 10.25 11.59
CA GLY A 148 -24.85 10.31 12.15
C GLY A 148 -23.91 11.27 11.42
N GLY A 149 -24.27 11.72 10.21
CA GLY A 149 -23.47 12.63 9.38
C GLY A 149 -22.39 11.88 8.59
N THR A 150 -22.60 11.71 7.31
CA THR A 150 -21.76 10.89 6.41
C THR A 150 -20.27 11.27 6.47
N GLN A 151 -19.91 12.56 6.48
CA GLN A 151 -18.50 12.99 6.60
C GLN A 151 -17.83 12.53 7.90
N ARG A 152 -18.57 12.50 9.01
CA ARG A 152 -18.03 12.14 10.33
C ARG A 152 -17.53 10.70 10.39
N LEU A 153 -18.06 9.83 9.54
CA LEU A 153 -17.68 8.41 9.49
C LEU A 153 -16.21 8.23 9.12
N VAL A 154 -15.67 9.07 8.23
CA VAL A 154 -14.32 8.92 7.69
C VAL A 154 -13.38 10.07 8.03
N GLN A 155 -13.88 11.17 8.57
CA GLN A 155 -13.08 12.36 8.94
C GLN A 155 -11.79 12.04 9.71
N PRO A 156 -11.77 11.09 10.66
CA PRO A 156 -10.52 10.73 11.37
C PRO A 156 -9.51 9.95 10.51
N TYR A 157 -9.92 9.47 9.33
CA TYR A 157 -9.14 8.56 8.49
C TYR A 157 -8.85 9.14 7.09
N VAL A 158 -8.97 10.46 6.94
CA VAL A 158 -8.63 11.17 5.71
C VAL A 158 -7.85 12.44 6.03
N LYS A 159 -7.01 12.89 5.11
CA LYS A 159 -6.25 14.13 5.30
C LYS A 159 -7.12 15.37 5.32
N TRP A 160 -8.19 15.33 4.55
CA TRP A 160 -9.14 16.43 4.42
C TRP A 160 -10.47 15.92 3.90
N CYS A 161 -11.55 16.54 4.35
CA CYS A 161 -12.89 16.27 3.85
C CYS A 161 -13.70 17.55 3.71
N THR A 162 -14.62 17.58 2.73
CA THR A 162 -15.54 18.67 2.52
C THR A 162 -16.82 18.21 1.81
N ALA A 163 -17.86 19.06 1.84
CA ALA A 163 -19.05 18.95 1.02
C ALA A 163 -19.26 20.29 0.30
N PRO A 164 -19.08 20.36 -1.02
CA PRO A 164 -19.40 21.56 -1.79
C PRO A 164 -20.92 21.81 -1.78
N HIS A 165 -21.30 23.09 -1.87
CA HIS A 165 -22.69 23.53 -1.87
C HIS A 165 -23.15 24.11 -3.22
N THR A 166 -22.22 24.27 -4.16
CA THR A 166 -22.49 24.86 -5.49
C THR A 166 -21.44 24.43 -6.49
N ASN A 167 -21.82 24.23 -7.74
CA ASN A 167 -20.90 23.94 -8.83
C ASN A 167 -20.02 25.11 -9.26
N LEU A 168 -20.31 26.32 -8.80
CA LEU A 168 -19.47 27.50 -9.07
C LEU A 168 -18.03 27.35 -8.53
N ASN A 169 -17.80 26.54 -7.51
CA ASN A 169 -16.48 26.34 -6.93
C ASN A 169 -16.07 24.86 -6.78
N THR A 170 -16.91 23.90 -7.18
CA THR A 170 -16.62 22.47 -6.96
C THR A 170 -15.36 22.02 -7.69
N SER A 171 -15.10 22.51 -8.91
CA SER A 171 -13.85 22.20 -9.63
C SER A 171 -12.60 22.65 -8.86
N HIS A 172 -12.65 23.80 -8.20
CA HIS A 172 -11.56 24.29 -7.35
C HIS A 172 -11.39 23.45 -6.08
N LEU A 173 -12.49 22.99 -5.48
CA LEU A 173 -12.45 22.10 -4.31
C LEU A 173 -11.89 20.72 -4.67
N LEU A 174 -12.26 20.17 -5.84
CA LEU A 174 -11.70 18.92 -6.36
C LEU A 174 -10.20 19.07 -6.66
N ALA A 175 -9.79 20.16 -7.28
CA ALA A 175 -8.36 20.46 -7.53
C ALA A 175 -7.58 20.57 -6.21
N ARG A 176 -8.19 21.25 -5.20
CA ARG A 176 -7.61 21.29 -3.85
C ARG A 176 -7.50 19.90 -3.23
N ALA A 177 -8.51 19.05 -3.43
CA ALA A 177 -8.50 17.67 -2.92
C ALA A 177 -7.29 16.89 -3.45
N PHE A 178 -7.03 16.93 -4.76
CA PHE A 178 -5.85 16.29 -5.35
C PHE A 178 -4.54 16.86 -4.80
N ARG A 179 -4.42 18.19 -4.68
CA ARG A 179 -3.23 18.81 -4.08
C ARG A 179 -3.00 18.35 -2.64
N VAL A 180 -4.05 18.28 -1.83
CA VAL A 180 -3.97 17.80 -0.45
C VAL A 180 -3.61 16.31 -0.42
N ALA A 181 -4.22 15.48 -1.28
CA ALA A 181 -3.90 14.07 -1.36
C ALA A 181 -2.43 13.81 -1.71
N LEU A 182 -1.89 14.58 -2.66
CA LEU A 182 -0.52 14.48 -3.17
C LEU A 182 0.54 15.20 -2.33
N SER A 183 0.15 16.07 -1.39
CA SER A 183 1.10 16.70 -0.46
C SER A 183 1.61 15.69 0.57
N GLU A 184 2.90 15.76 0.91
CA GLU A 184 3.48 14.85 1.91
C GLU A 184 3.10 15.24 3.37
N PRO A 185 2.91 14.25 4.25
CA PRO A 185 2.72 12.83 3.93
C PRO A 185 1.43 12.64 3.12
N GLN A 186 1.53 11.90 2.00
CA GLN A 186 0.39 11.66 1.10
C GLN A 186 -0.75 10.92 1.81
N GLY A 187 -1.94 10.90 1.22
CA GLY A 187 -3.05 10.15 1.79
C GLY A 187 -4.41 10.48 1.19
N PRO A 188 -5.45 9.73 1.57
CA PRO A 188 -6.79 9.89 1.03
C PRO A 188 -7.43 11.21 1.44
N VAL A 189 -8.25 11.74 0.56
CA VAL A 189 -9.16 12.87 0.80
C VAL A 189 -10.59 12.45 0.47
N PHE A 190 -11.55 13.08 1.12
CA PHE A 190 -12.96 12.73 0.96
C PHE A 190 -13.80 13.95 0.58
N ILE A 191 -14.68 13.80 -0.41
CA ILE A 191 -15.68 14.79 -0.78
C ILE A 191 -17.06 14.15 -0.83
N LEU A 192 -18.00 14.75 -0.12
CA LEU A 192 -19.40 14.40 -0.13
C LEU A 192 -20.13 15.25 -1.18
N LEU A 193 -20.67 14.62 -2.22
CA LEU A 193 -21.37 15.28 -3.33
C LEU A 193 -22.87 15.08 -3.23
N SER A 194 -23.64 16.14 -3.10
CA SER A 194 -25.09 16.05 -3.15
C SER A 194 -25.61 15.70 -4.54
N ARG A 195 -26.78 15.08 -4.62
CA ARG A 195 -27.43 14.77 -5.90
C ARG A 195 -27.66 16.03 -6.72
N GLU A 196 -28.04 17.12 -6.09
CA GLU A 196 -28.30 18.40 -6.78
C GLU A 196 -27.07 18.87 -7.57
N LEU A 197 -25.87 18.74 -6.98
CA LEU A 197 -24.63 19.10 -7.68
C LEU A 197 -24.34 18.16 -8.85
N LEU A 198 -24.57 16.86 -8.67
CA LEU A 198 -24.29 15.86 -9.71
C LEU A 198 -25.27 15.97 -10.89
N PHE A 199 -26.53 16.25 -10.62
CA PHE A 199 -27.59 16.34 -11.65
C PHE A 199 -27.78 17.74 -12.23
N GLU A 200 -27.04 18.74 -11.74
CA GLU A 200 -27.14 20.09 -12.26
C GLU A 200 -26.80 20.17 -13.75
N GLN A 201 -27.76 20.70 -14.51
CA GLN A 201 -27.64 20.91 -15.95
C GLN A 201 -26.90 22.22 -16.19
N THR A 202 -25.57 22.16 -16.18
CA THR A 202 -24.72 23.31 -16.53
C THR A 202 -24.14 23.14 -17.93
N LYS A 203 -23.94 24.26 -18.64
CA LYS A 203 -23.34 24.26 -19.98
C LYS A 203 -21.88 24.69 -19.97
N THR A 204 -21.43 25.26 -18.89
CA THR A 204 -20.05 25.71 -18.71
C THR A 204 -19.59 25.45 -17.28
N MET A 205 -18.31 25.17 -17.12
CA MET A 205 -17.66 25.11 -15.80
C MET A 205 -16.31 25.81 -15.83
N THR A 206 -16.01 26.52 -14.75
CA THR A 206 -14.69 27.14 -14.55
C THR A 206 -13.70 26.11 -14.03
N MET A 207 -12.62 25.91 -14.77
CA MET A 207 -11.55 24.96 -14.42
C MET A 207 -10.27 25.67 -13.99
N PRO A 208 -9.52 25.13 -13.02
CA PRO A 208 -8.17 25.60 -12.76
C PRO A 208 -7.24 25.22 -13.93
N THR A 209 -6.42 26.13 -14.39
CA THR A 209 -5.43 25.88 -15.46
C THR A 209 -4.10 25.35 -14.93
N LYS A 210 -3.79 25.59 -13.65
CA LYS A 210 -2.59 25.10 -12.97
C LYS A 210 -2.98 24.11 -11.88
N ILE A 211 -2.50 22.89 -12.04
CA ILE A 211 -2.82 21.75 -11.17
C ILE A 211 -1.56 21.06 -10.62
N ASP A 212 -0.41 21.73 -10.67
CA ASP A 212 0.87 21.16 -10.24
C ASP A 212 0.79 20.59 -8.82
N PRO A 213 1.34 19.42 -8.59
CA PRO A 213 1.48 18.87 -7.23
C PRO A 213 2.45 19.74 -6.40
N PRO A 214 2.37 19.66 -5.07
CA PRO A 214 3.35 20.29 -4.21
C PRO A 214 4.77 19.80 -4.51
N THR A 215 5.76 20.69 -4.41
CA THR A 215 7.16 20.31 -4.53
C THR A 215 7.57 19.38 -3.38
N PRO A 216 8.47 18.41 -3.62
CA PRO A 216 8.96 17.51 -2.58
C PRO A 216 9.65 18.26 -1.43
N ILE A 217 9.55 17.70 -0.23
CA ILE A 217 10.19 18.26 0.96
C ILE A 217 11.70 18.00 0.91
N GLN A 218 12.50 19.06 0.90
CA GLN A 218 13.96 18.98 0.95
C GLN A 218 14.44 18.95 2.40
N ALA A 219 15.52 18.21 2.66
CA ALA A 219 16.16 18.19 3.97
C ALA A 219 16.89 19.49 4.28
N ASP A 220 16.87 19.92 5.54
CA ASP A 220 17.74 21.00 6.02
C ASP A 220 19.22 20.64 5.79
N PRO A 221 20.01 21.49 5.10
CA PRO A 221 21.42 21.19 4.82
C PRO A 221 22.29 21.01 6.08
N ARG A 222 21.94 21.66 7.19
CA ARG A 222 22.66 21.50 8.48
C ARG A 222 22.37 20.13 9.08
N ALA A 223 21.11 19.67 9.00
CA ALA A 223 20.73 18.34 9.46
C ALA A 223 21.41 17.24 8.63
N LEU A 224 21.48 17.41 7.30
CA LEU A 224 22.24 16.49 6.43
C LEU A 224 23.72 16.47 6.76
N THR A 225 24.34 17.64 7.02
CA THR A 225 25.75 17.73 7.44
C THR A 225 25.97 17.01 8.78
N GLN A 226 25.05 17.18 9.74
CA GLN A 226 25.12 16.48 11.01
C GLN A 226 25.02 14.96 10.84
N LEU A 227 24.06 14.48 10.01
CA LEU A 227 23.92 13.07 9.69
C LEU A 227 25.17 12.53 8.99
N ALA A 228 25.71 13.25 8.01
CA ALA A 228 26.93 12.85 7.30
C ALA A 228 28.10 12.65 8.29
N ASN A 229 28.30 13.57 9.23
CA ASN A 229 29.34 13.45 10.25
C ASN A 229 29.13 12.25 11.16
N LEU A 230 27.88 12.01 11.63
CA LEU A 230 27.54 10.83 12.43
C LEU A 230 27.88 9.53 11.71
N LEU A 231 27.54 9.42 10.42
CA LEU A 231 27.81 8.22 9.60
C LEU A 231 29.31 8.04 9.33
N LEU A 232 30.07 9.12 9.13
CA LEU A 232 31.53 9.08 8.92
C LEU A 232 32.32 8.68 10.17
N GLU A 233 31.79 8.97 11.35
CA GLU A 233 32.41 8.64 12.64
C GLU A 233 31.96 7.27 13.16
N ALA A 234 30.92 6.70 12.59
CA ALA A 234 30.34 5.44 13.02
C ALA A 234 31.23 4.23 12.73
N ASN A 235 31.39 3.37 13.75
CA ASN A 235 32.07 2.09 13.60
C ASN A 235 31.12 0.97 13.13
N ASN A 236 29.89 0.98 13.63
CA ASN A 236 28.86 -0.01 13.34
C ASN A 236 27.51 0.64 12.99
N PRO A 237 27.45 1.44 11.91
CA PRO A 237 26.19 2.02 11.46
C PRO A 237 25.27 0.95 10.90
N ILE A 238 23.95 1.16 11.00
CA ILE A 238 22.93 0.32 10.38
C ILE A 238 21.80 1.19 9.82
N ILE A 239 21.27 0.80 8.66
CA ILE A 239 20.08 1.40 8.07
C ILE A 239 18.89 0.47 8.30
N TYR A 240 17.77 1.05 8.71
CA TYR A 240 16.49 0.38 8.77
C TYR A 240 15.47 1.12 7.90
N THR A 241 14.73 0.39 7.05
CA THR A 241 13.73 0.99 6.16
C THR A 241 12.50 0.11 6.00
N ARG A 242 11.36 0.70 5.61
CA ARG A 242 10.11 0.00 5.39
C ARG A 242 9.34 0.46 4.15
N TYR A 243 9.28 1.76 3.90
CA TYR A 243 8.47 2.38 2.86
C TYR A 243 9.26 3.09 1.76
N LEU A 244 10.57 3.07 1.81
CA LEU A 244 11.40 3.79 0.84
C LEU A 244 11.07 3.40 -0.61
N GLY A 245 10.79 2.11 -0.84
CA GLY A 245 10.42 1.59 -2.16
C GLY A 245 9.05 2.06 -2.69
N ARG A 246 8.29 2.88 -1.93
CA ARG A 246 7.11 3.58 -2.46
C ARG A 246 7.48 4.47 -3.64
N ASN A 247 8.71 5.01 -3.62
CA ASN A 247 9.32 5.65 -4.76
C ASN A 247 10.44 4.75 -5.30
N PRO A 248 10.21 4.05 -6.44
CA PRO A 248 11.21 3.13 -7.00
C PRO A 248 12.58 3.75 -7.28
N HIS A 249 12.62 5.07 -7.54
CA HIS A 249 13.88 5.80 -7.80
C HIS A 249 14.74 5.99 -6.54
N ALA A 250 14.16 5.91 -5.35
CA ALA A 250 14.91 6.01 -4.10
C ALA A 250 15.75 4.74 -3.80
N VAL A 251 15.34 3.58 -4.34
CA VAL A 251 16.00 2.30 -4.08
C VAL A 251 17.47 2.28 -4.55
N PRO A 252 17.82 2.63 -5.80
CA PRO A 252 19.21 2.68 -6.22
C PRO A 252 20.03 3.72 -5.45
N CYS A 253 19.43 4.84 -5.03
CA CYS A 253 20.11 5.84 -4.21
C CYS A 253 20.44 5.29 -2.80
N LEU A 254 19.56 4.46 -2.24
CA LEU A 254 19.83 3.78 -0.97
C LEU A 254 20.95 2.74 -1.13
N VAL A 255 21.01 2.03 -2.25
CA VAL A 255 22.11 1.11 -2.55
C VAL A 255 23.43 1.88 -2.60
N GLU A 256 23.48 3.00 -3.31
CA GLU A 256 24.67 3.86 -3.40
C GLU A 256 25.11 4.37 -2.01
N LEU A 257 24.20 4.84 -1.18
CA LEU A 257 24.48 5.25 0.20
C LEU A 257 25.07 4.09 1.02
N ALA A 258 24.44 2.93 0.94
CA ALA A 258 24.88 1.74 1.67
C ALA A 258 26.29 1.29 1.23
N GLU A 259 26.55 1.28 -0.07
CA GLU A 259 27.85 0.92 -0.64
C GLU A 259 28.95 1.92 -0.30
N LEU A 260 28.62 3.22 -0.30
CA LEU A 260 29.58 4.30 -0.06
C LEU A 260 30.30 4.14 1.28
N LEU A 261 29.59 3.65 2.31
CA LEU A 261 30.13 3.45 3.67
C LEU A 261 30.09 1.99 4.16
N ALA A 262 29.70 1.05 3.30
CA ALA A 262 29.44 -0.37 3.63
C ALA A 262 28.50 -0.53 4.83
N ILE A 263 27.36 0.17 4.80
CA ILE A 263 26.34 0.14 5.85
C ILE A 263 25.35 -1.00 5.56
N PRO A 264 25.14 -1.95 6.50
CA PRO A 264 24.13 -2.99 6.32
C PRO A 264 22.73 -2.41 6.39
N VAL A 265 21.83 -2.98 5.60
CA VAL A 265 20.42 -2.59 5.52
C VAL A 265 19.54 -3.72 6.04
N VAL A 266 18.71 -3.38 7.01
CA VAL A 266 17.59 -4.20 7.49
C VAL A 266 16.31 -3.60 6.96
N GLU A 267 15.43 -4.41 6.40
CA GLU A 267 14.12 -3.94 5.96
C GLU A 267 12.98 -4.73 6.60
N THR A 268 11.85 -4.07 6.84
CA THR A 268 10.57 -4.75 7.05
C THR A 268 9.69 -4.35 5.88
N PRO A 269 9.56 -5.18 4.85
CA PRO A 269 9.06 -4.73 3.56
C PRO A 269 7.56 -4.44 3.60
N ALA A 270 7.18 -3.20 3.33
CA ALA A 270 5.86 -2.84 2.78
C ALA A 270 5.94 -2.77 1.25
N TYR A 271 7.13 -2.42 0.76
CA TYR A 271 7.58 -2.45 -0.62
C TYR A 271 8.93 -3.17 -0.69
N MET A 272 9.43 -3.40 -1.90
CA MET A 272 10.83 -3.75 -2.08
C MET A 272 11.68 -2.48 -1.87
N ASN A 273 12.46 -2.43 -0.78
CA ASN A 273 13.22 -1.23 -0.39
C ASN A 273 14.71 -1.34 -0.70
N PHE A 274 15.23 -2.56 -0.72
CA PHE A 274 16.64 -2.83 -0.94
C PHE A 274 16.80 -4.22 -1.61
N PRO A 275 17.73 -4.39 -2.60
CA PRO A 275 17.91 -5.67 -3.28
C PRO A 275 18.33 -6.78 -2.31
N THR A 276 17.58 -7.89 -2.31
CA THR A 276 17.81 -9.01 -1.40
C THR A 276 19.08 -9.82 -1.72
N ASP A 277 19.55 -9.79 -2.97
CA ASP A 277 20.80 -10.41 -3.41
C ASP A 277 22.04 -9.55 -3.09
N HIS A 278 21.85 -8.31 -2.67
CA HIS A 278 22.94 -7.41 -2.33
C HIS A 278 23.65 -7.85 -1.04
N PRO A 279 25.01 -7.80 -0.97
CA PRO A 279 25.76 -8.20 0.21
C PRO A 279 25.41 -7.46 1.50
N LEU A 280 24.99 -6.21 1.38
CA LEU A 280 24.60 -5.37 2.52
C LEU A 280 23.13 -5.57 2.95
N HIS A 281 22.34 -6.40 2.25
CA HIS A 281 21.03 -6.82 2.74
C HIS A 281 21.19 -7.87 3.83
N VAL A 282 20.98 -7.48 5.09
CA VAL A 282 21.25 -8.37 6.24
C VAL A 282 19.99 -8.99 6.84
N GLY A 283 18.83 -8.78 6.20
CA GLY A 283 17.57 -9.44 6.53
C GLY A 283 16.49 -8.52 7.07
N TYR A 284 15.57 -9.12 7.86
CA TYR A 284 14.28 -8.53 8.23
C TYR A 284 14.11 -8.32 9.73
N ASP A 285 15.12 -8.67 10.51
CA ASP A 285 15.10 -8.56 11.96
C ASP A 285 16.24 -7.67 12.41
N LEU A 286 15.89 -6.54 12.98
CA LEU A 286 16.85 -5.55 13.46
C LEU A 286 17.42 -5.91 14.86
N ALA A 287 16.69 -6.69 15.66
CA ALA A 287 17.04 -6.98 17.04
C ALA A 287 18.50 -7.52 17.23
N PRO A 288 19.00 -8.42 16.38
CA PRO A 288 20.38 -8.92 16.49
C PRO A 288 21.47 -7.85 16.38
N TYR A 289 21.16 -6.73 15.73
CA TYR A 289 22.15 -5.69 15.42
C TYR A 289 22.14 -4.53 16.43
N LEU A 290 21.04 -4.36 17.19
CA LEU A 290 20.85 -3.21 18.08
C LEU A 290 21.92 -3.08 19.17
N ALA A 291 22.39 -4.19 19.72
CA ALA A 291 23.37 -4.18 20.80
C ALA A 291 24.75 -3.67 20.35
N GLY A 292 25.11 -3.86 19.08
CA GLY A 292 26.39 -3.48 18.51
C GLY A 292 26.38 -2.20 17.68
N ALA A 293 25.21 -1.66 17.37
CA ALA A 293 25.09 -0.45 16.56
C ALA A 293 25.48 0.79 17.35
N ASP A 294 26.19 1.72 16.70
CA ASP A 294 26.51 3.05 17.23
C ASP A 294 25.73 4.17 16.54
N VAL A 295 25.28 3.95 15.29
CA VAL A 295 24.34 4.81 14.57
C VAL A 295 23.25 3.95 13.94
N ILE A 296 22.00 4.32 14.15
CA ILE A 296 20.83 3.70 13.51
C ILE A 296 20.13 4.77 12.68
N LEU A 297 20.22 4.64 11.36
CA LEU A 297 19.51 5.51 10.42
C LEU A 297 18.20 4.83 10.00
N VAL A 298 17.11 5.42 10.42
CA VAL A 298 15.75 4.97 10.10
C VAL A 298 15.22 5.82 8.95
N ILE A 299 14.97 5.19 7.80
CA ILE A 299 14.48 5.87 6.60
C ILE A 299 13.09 5.35 6.26
N ASP A 300 12.13 6.27 6.09
CA ASP A 300 10.76 5.94 5.67
C ASP A 300 10.17 4.77 6.45
N SER A 301 10.01 4.93 7.75
CA SER A 301 9.48 3.87 8.60
C SER A 301 8.44 4.39 9.59
N SER A 302 7.18 4.16 9.28
CA SER A 302 6.11 4.24 10.27
C SER A 302 6.13 2.98 11.14
N GLY A 303 6.56 3.03 12.34
CA GLY A 303 6.59 1.84 13.20
C GLY A 303 7.97 1.37 13.59
N TRP A 304 8.72 2.28 14.13
CA TRP A 304 9.94 1.98 14.85
C TRP A 304 9.70 1.95 16.37
N PRO A 305 10.21 0.98 17.08
CA PRO A 305 10.84 -0.26 16.56
C PRO A 305 9.79 -1.20 15.98
N PRO A 306 10.21 -2.04 15.00
CA PRO A 306 9.31 -3.06 14.50
C PRO A 306 8.89 -3.97 15.63
N TRP A 307 7.65 -4.22 15.76
CA TRP A 307 6.81 -5.03 16.64
C TRP A 307 7.43 -5.73 17.87
N TYR A 308 8.74 -6.01 17.94
CA TYR A 308 9.45 -6.62 19.07
C TYR A 308 10.97 -6.45 18.95
N PRO A 309 11.58 -5.40 19.49
CA PRO A 309 12.54 -5.66 20.52
C PRO A 309 11.91 -5.38 21.88
N PRO A 310 12.22 -6.14 22.93
CA PRO A 310 11.89 -5.71 24.28
C PRO A 310 12.39 -4.29 24.48
N ARG A 311 11.64 -3.45 25.18
CA ARG A 311 12.09 -2.08 25.55
C ARG A 311 13.50 -2.08 26.16
N SER A 312 13.87 -3.17 26.84
CA SER A 312 15.20 -3.43 27.40
C SER A 312 16.33 -3.44 26.37
N VAL A 313 16.08 -3.91 25.15
CA VAL A 313 17.12 -3.95 24.09
C VAL A 313 17.38 -2.56 23.52
N LEU A 314 16.30 -1.77 23.35
CA LEU A 314 16.43 -0.36 22.95
C LEU A 314 17.05 0.51 24.03
N ALA A 315 16.69 0.26 25.30
CA ALA A 315 17.24 1.00 26.44
C ALA A 315 18.73 0.72 26.69
N SER A 316 19.24 -0.42 26.24
CA SER A 316 20.67 -0.79 26.34
C SER A 316 21.51 -0.26 25.17
N SER A 317 20.90 0.21 24.10
CA SER A 317 21.61 0.77 22.94
C SER A 317 22.16 2.16 23.28
N LYS A 318 23.47 2.34 23.07
CA LYS A 318 24.12 3.66 23.08
C LYS A 318 24.13 4.31 21.69
N ALA A 319 23.44 3.69 20.74
CA ALA A 319 23.40 4.15 19.35
C ALA A 319 22.73 5.53 19.25
N LYS A 320 23.26 6.37 18.36
CA LYS A 320 22.59 7.56 17.90
C LYS A 320 21.48 7.15 16.93
N ILE A 321 20.24 7.57 17.19
CA ILE A 321 19.08 7.23 16.37
C ILE A 321 18.68 8.46 15.56
N VAL A 322 18.69 8.31 14.24
CA VAL A 322 18.31 9.36 13.29
C VAL A 322 17.11 8.89 12.48
N PHE A 323 16.06 9.69 12.44
CA PHE A 323 14.93 9.48 11.52
C PHE A 323 15.04 10.43 10.33
N LEU A 324 14.87 9.88 9.13
CA LEU A 324 14.71 10.60 7.89
C LEU A 324 13.40 10.14 7.23
N ASP A 325 12.39 10.98 7.25
CA ASP A 325 11.03 10.65 6.81
C ASP A 325 10.27 11.93 6.46
N VAL A 326 9.21 11.84 5.69
CA VAL A 326 8.29 12.96 5.44
C VAL A 326 7.49 13.33 6.70
N ASP A 327 7.34 12.40 7.64
CA ASP A 327 6.71 12.59 8.96
C ASP A 327 7.52 11.86 10.05
N PRO A 328 8.74 12.31 10.39
CA PRO A 328 9.59 11.63 11.38
C PRO A 328 9.01 11.70 12.80
N ALA A 329 8.10 12.63 13.06
CA ALA A 329 7.40 12.76 14.34
C ALA A 329 6.18 11.83 14.46
N GLN A 330 5.75 11.20 13.36
CA GLN A 330 4.60 10.27 13.30
C GLN A 330 3.32 10.91 13.85
N LEU A 331 2.95 12.09 13.36
CA LEU A 331 1.89 12.95 13.89
C LEU A 331 0.51 12.31 13.96
N LYS A 332 0.22 11.35 13.10
CA LYS A 332 -1.07 10.65 13.09
C LYS A 332 -1.22 9.54 14.13
N TYR A 333 -0.14 9.16 14.83
CA TYR A 333 -0.18 8.11 15.84
C TYR A 333 -0.31 8.70 17.24
N PRO A 334 -1.35 8.36 18.03
CA PRO A 334 -1.65 9.04 19.29
C PRO A 334 -0.68 8.73 20.44
N TYR A 335 0.14 7.67 20.30
CA TYR A 335 1.03 7.20 21.38
C TYR A 335 2.47 7.04 20.93
N TRP A 336 2.86 7.77 19.88
CA TRP A 336 4.20 7.64 19.34
C TRP A 336 5.16 8.61 20.04
N GLY A 337 6.29 8.10 20.47
CA GLY A 337 7.33 8.88 21.11
C GLY A 337 8.55 8.01 21.34
N TYR A 338 9.36 7.82 20.31
CA TYR A 338 10.65 7.19 20.46
C TYR A 338 11.73 8.24 20.60
N PRO A 339 12.71 8.03 21.51
CA PRO A 339 13.85 8.91 21.60
C PRO A 339 14.62 8.87 20.28
N ALA A 340 14.90 10.03 19.73
CA ALA A 340 15.73 10.22 18.57
C ALA A 340 16.74 11.33 18.84
N ASP A 341 17.97 11.15 18.36
CA ASP A 341 19.01 12.18 18.45
C ASP A 341 18.83 13.24 17.36
N LEU A 342 18.24 12.85 16.22
CA LEU A 342 17.99 13.75 15.10
C LEU A 342 16.73 13.32 14.34
N LEU A 343 15.84 14.26 14.06
CA LEU A 343 14.66 14.11 13.22
C LEU A 343 14.84 14.96 11.96
N ILE A 344 14.87 14.34 10.79
CA ILE A 344 15.01 15.00 9.49
C ILE A 344 13.72 14.85 8.72
N THR A 345 12.97 15.94 8.57
CA THR A 345 11.76 15.95 7.73
C THR A 345 12.18 16.16 6.28
N ALA A 346 12.06 15.12 5.47
CA ALA A 346 12.39 15.17 4.04
C ALA A 346 11.83 13.99 3.27
N ASP A 347 11.61 14.16 1.98
CA ASP A 347 11.38 13.06 1.06
C ASP A 347 12.69 12.31 0.81
N SER A 348 12.71 11.01 1.09
CA SER A 348 13.88 10.16 0.95
C SER A 348 14.43 10.09 -0.48
N ALA A 349 13.54 10.19 -1.50
CA ALA A 349 13.96 10.22 -2.90
C ALA A 349 14.82 11.44 -3.25
N HIS A 350 14.78 12.48 -2.45
CA HIS A 350 15.60 13.69 -2.58
C HIS A 350 16.71 13.78 -1.54
N ALA A 351 16.40 13.38 -0.30
CA ALA A 351 17.34 13.49 0.80
C ALA A 351 18.49 12.47 0.74
N VAL A 352 18.20 11.22 0.27
CA VAL A 352 19.25 10.18 0.17
C VAL A 352 20.29 10.54 -0.90
N PRO A 353 19.93 10.96 -2.13
CA PRO A 353 20.91 11.46 -3.10
C PRO A 353 21.73 12.64 -2.59
N ALA A 354 21.08 13.62 -1.93
CA ALA A 354 21.78 14.78 -1.37
C ALA A 354 22.77 14.37 -0.26
N LEU A 355 22.44 13.37 0.53
CA LEU A 355 23.35 12.80 1.53
C LEU A 355 24.55 12.09 0.88
N VAL A 356 24.33 11.34 -0.19
CA VAL A 356 25.40 10.70 -0.98
C VAL A 356 26.33 11.75 -1.57
N GLU A 357 25.78 12.81 -2.18
CA GLU A 357 26.56 13.92 -2.73
C GLU A 357 27.42 14.60 -1.66
N ALA A 358 26.87 14.85 -0.47
CA ALA A 358 27.59 15.43 0.66
C ALA A 358 28.70 14.52 1.19
N LEU A 359 28.47 13.20 1.24
CA LEU A 359 29.41 12.21 1.78
C LEU A 359 30.57 11.89 0.83
N THR A 360 30.32 11.83 -0.46
CA THR A 360 31.30 11.38 -1.47
C THR A 360 32.67 12.09 -1.36
N PRO A 361 32.79 13.44 -1.34
CA PRO A 361 34.04 14.12 -1.21
C PRO A 361 34.71 13.92 0.16
N LEU A 362 33.92 13.68 1.22
CA LEU A 362 34.42 13.47 2.57
C LEU A 362 35.03 12.07 2.71
N VAL A 363 34.39 11.06 2.14
CA VAL A 363 34.91 9.68 2.09
C VAL A 363 36.20 9.61 1.28
N ALA A 364 36.28 10.28 0.12
CA ALA A 364 37.43 10.30 -0.74
C ALA A 364 38.72 10.86 -0.04
N ARG A 365 38.54 11.77 0.91
CA ARG A 365 39.63 12.40 1.68
C ARG A 365 40.11 11.58 2.88
N ARG A 366 39.35 10.56 3.33
CA ARG A 366 39.65 9.76 4.52
C ARG A 366 40.23 8.39 4.12
N HIS A 367 41.51 8.29 3.88
CA HIS A 367 42.19 7.04 3.45
C HIS A 367 41.93 5.82 4.35
N GLY A 368 41.76 6.00 5.67
CA GLY A 368 41.47 4.91 6.60
C GLY A 368 40.05 4.30 6.43
N LEU A 369 39.09 5.06 5.91
CA LEU A 369 37.72 4.56 5.68
C LEU A 369 37.68 3.49 4.59
N ARG A 370 38.59 3.48 3.63
CA ARG A 370 38.62 2.47 2.57
C ARG A 370 38.81 1.06 3.13
N VAL A 371 39.81 0.89 3.99
CA VAL A 371 40.11 -0.42 4.62
C VAL A 371 38.91 -0.86 5.50
N GLN A 372 38.45 0.03 6.34
CA GLN A 372 37.28 -0.25 7.21
C GLN A 372 36.03 -0.63 6.41
N ARG A 373 35.79 0.01 5.27
CA ARG A 373 34.67 -0.30 4.35
C ARG A 373 34.85 -1.69 3.73
N GLU A 374 36.03 -2.03 3.24
CA GLU A 374 36.34 -3.34 2.65
C GLU A 374 36.13 -4.46 3.68
N GLU A 375 36.63 -4.29 4.91
CA GLU A 375 36.45 -5.25 6.02
C GLU A 375 34.98 -5.43 6.40
N ARG A 376 34.18 -4.32 6.47
CA ARG A 376 32.74 -4.39 6.72
C ARG A 376 32.03 -5.14 5.61
N LEU A 377 32.32 -4.83 4.35
CA LEU A 377 31.66 -5.43 3.20
C LEU A 377 31.92 -6.95 3.15
N ASP A 378 33.16 -7.37 3.41
CA ASP A 378 33.53 -8.79 3.43
C ASP A 378 32.86 -9.54 4.58
N ARG A 379 32.77 -8.93 5.75
CA ARG A 379 32.01 -9.49 6.89
C ARG A 379 30.54 -9.72 6.52
N TRP A 380 29.88 -8.72 5.94
CA TRP A 380 28.45 -8.82 5.59
C TRP A 380 28.19 -9.81 4.45
N ARG A 381 29.11 -9.91 3.47
CA ARG A 381 29.07 -10.95 2.43
C ARG A 381 29.10 -12.36 3.04
N GLN A 382 30.03 -12.60 3.96
CA GLN A 382 30.18 -13.90 4.61
C GLN A 382 28.96 -14.25 5.47
N GLU A 383 28.50 -13.30 6.30
CA GLU A 383 27.32 -13.51 7.14
C GLU A 383 26.05 -13.74 6.30
N GLY A 384 25.82 -12.95 5.26
CA GLY A 384 24.66 -13.10 4.37
C GLY A 384 24.68 -14.43 3.62
N ALA A 385 25.84 -14.84 3.10
CA ALA A 385 26.02 -16.14 2.44
C ALA A 385 25.76 -17.31 3.40
N ALA A 386 26.30 -17.25 4.63
CA ALA A 386 26.07 -18.29 5.65
C ALA A 386 24.60 -18.41 6.04
N LYS A 387 23.90 -17.27 6.21
CA LYS A 387 22.45 -17.25 6.51
C LYS A 387 21.63 -17.89 5.38
N ARG A 388 21.85 -17.49 4.14
CA ARG A 388 21.14 -18.04 2.97
C ARG A 388 21.42 -19.53 2.80
N ALA A 389 22.67 -19.96 2.98
CA ALA A 389 23.02 -21.38 2.96
C ALA A 389 22.31 -22.17 4.09
N GLY A 390 22.15 -21.57 5.28
CA GLY A 390 21.35 -22.13 6.37
C GLY A 390 19.88 -22.30 5.99
N TRP A 391 19.26 -21.25 5.50
CA TRP A 391 17.86 -21.29 5.07
C TRP A 391 17.62 -22.35 3.98
N ARG A 392 18.50 -22.42 2.97
CA ARG A 392 18.41 -23.45 1.95
C ARG A 392 18.48 -24.85 2.54
N ARG A 393 19.40 -25.12 3.45
CA ARG A 393 19.48 -26.44 4.13
C ARG A 393 18.20 -26.76 4.90
N ASP A 394 17.63 -25.77 5.60
CA ASP A 394 16.40 -25.95 6.39
C ASP A 394 15.20 -26.22 5.48
N ALA A 395 15.10 -25.54 4.32
CA ALA A 395 14.04 -25.81 3.35
C ALA A 395 14.16 -27.22 2.75
N LEU A 396 15.38 -27.63 2.34
CA LEU A 396 15.61 -28.95 1.76
C LEU A 396 15.33 -30.10 2.77
N LYS A 397 15.62 -29.91 4.06
CA LYS A 397 15.22 -30.88 5.09
C LYS A 397 13.72 -30.99 5.25
N ALA A 398 12.98 -29.92 4.99
CA ALA A 398 11.53 -29.90 5.10
C ALA A 398 10.82 -30.54 3.90
N GLN A 399 11.53 -30.83 2.81
CA GLN A 399 11.00 -31.46 1.59
C GLN A 399 10.40 -32.85 1.86
N ASP A 400 11.08 -33.65 2.68
CA ASP A 400 10.73 -35.05 2.94
C ASP A 400 9.82 -35.21 4.17
N GLY A 401 9.20 -34.12 4.63
CA GLY A 401 8.29 -34.13 5.77
C GLY A 401 6.96 -34.81 5.47
N PRO A 402 6.21 -35.20 6.54
CA PRO A 402 4.89 -35.83 6.38
C PRO A 402 3.78 -34.88 5.92
N SER A 403 4.07 -33.57 5.88
CA SER A 403 3.16 -32.49 5.47
C SER A 403 3.97 -31.36 4.86
N ILE A 404 3.29 -30.47 4.14
CA ILE A 404 3.94 -29.31 3.53
C ILE A 404 4.43 -28.35 4.62
N ASP A 405 5.74 -28.11 4.66
CA ASP A 405 6.33 -27.05 5.46
C ASP A 405 6.39 -25.74 4.65
N ALA A 406 5.99 -24.63 5.25
CA ALA A 406 5.99 -23.33 4.58
C ALA A 406 7.39 -22.91 4.08
N ARG A 407 8.49 -23.37 4.71
CA ARG A 407 9.87 -23.13 4.26
C ARG A 407 10.14 -23.82 2.92
N TRP A 408 9.74 -25.07 2.79
CA TRP A 408 9.85 -25.84 1.54
C TRP A 408 9.00 -25.20 0.45
N PHE A 409 7.74 -24.90 0.75
CA PHE A 409 6.84 -24.26 -0.21
C PHE A 409 7.42 -22.95 -0.74
N CYS A 410 7.85 -22.04 0.14
CA CYS A 410 8.42 -20.75 -0.25
C CYS A 410 9.74 -20.91 -1.02
N TYR A 411 10.57 -21.88 -0.68
CA TYR A 411 11.79 -22.20 -1.42
C TYR A 411 11.47 -22.61 -2.86
N VAL A 412 10.51 -23.51 -3.04
CA VAL A 412 10.09 -23.96 -4.38
C VAL A 412 9.43 -22.82 -5.17
N LEU A 413 8.58 -22.01 -4.54
CA LEU A 413 8.00 -20.82 -5.16
C LEU A 413 9.10 -19.89 -5.69
N ASN A 414 10.13 -19.64 -4.88
CA ASN A 414 11.28 -18.84 -5.28
C ASN A 414 12.02 -19.41 -6.50
N GLU A 415 12.07 -20.74 -6.63
CA GLU A 415 12.71 -21.42 -7.77
C GLU A 415 11.92 -21.24 -9.08
N VAL A 416 10.57 -21.36 -9.02
CA VAL A 416 9.72 -21.44 -10.21
C VAL A 416 9.20 -20.10 -10.72
N MET A 417 9.11 -19.07 -9.88
CA MET A 417 8.62 -17.77 -10.31
C MET A 417 9.66 -17.01 -11.14
N ALA A 418 9.20 -16.09 -11.99
CA ALA A 418 10.06 -15.18 -12.74
C ALA A 418 10.54 -14.01 -11.87
N ASP A 419 11.66 -13.38 -12.24
CA ASP A 419 12.29 -12.30 -11.48
C ASP A 419 11.45 -11.02 -11.44
N ASP A 420 10.58 -10.82 -12.43
CA ASP A 420 9.67 -9.69 -12.54
C ASP A 420 8.27 -9.97 -11.99
N THR A 421 8.03 -11.15 -11.43
CA THR A 421 6.77 -11.50 -10.78
C THR A 421 6.44 -10.49 -9.69
N ILE A 422 5.22 -9.97 -9.71
CA ILE A 422 4.69 -9.12 -8.64
C ILE A 422 4.07 -10.01 -7.57
N LEU A 423 4.48 -9.81 -6.33
CA LEU A 423 4.03 -10.60 -5.20
C LEU A 423 3.35 -9.69 -4.17
N VAL A 424 2.09 -10.02 -3.84
CA VAL A 424 1.30 -9.39 -2.77
C VAL A 424 1.21 -10.36 -1.62
N ASN A 425 1.53 -9.91 -0.41
CA ASN A 425 1.48 -10.78 0.76
C ASN A 425 0.45 -10.31 1.80
N GLU A 426 -0.44 -11.22 2.19
CA GLU A 426 -1.40 -11.04 3.29
C GLU A 426 -1.42 -12.26 4.24
N THR A 427 -0.27 -12.88 4.50
CA THR A 427 -0.20 -14.16 5.24
C THR A 427 0.04 -14.01 6.75
N ILE A 428 -0.03 -12.89 7.33
CA ILE A 428 0.20 -12.52 8.74
C ILE A 428 1.22 -13.38 9.51
N THR A 429 0.99 -14.68 9.69
CA THR A 429 1.88 -15.55 10.48
C THR A 429 3.07 -16.09 9.70
N HIS A 430 2.95 -16.18 8.37
CA HIS A 430 4.00 -16.70 7.49
C HIS A 430 4.91 -15.63 6.87
N TRP A 431 4.67 -14.34 7.14
CA TRP A 431 5.43 -13.25 6.52
C TRP A 431 6.96 -13.38 6.69
N ARG A 432 7.42 -13.89 7.86
CA ARG A 432 8.85 -14.10 8.12
C ARG A 432 9.44 -15.20 7.24
N VAL A 433 8.68 -16.28 7.03
CA VAL A 433 9.08 -17.39 6.17
C VAL A 433 9.14 -16.92 4.72
N ILE A 434 8.09 -16.26 4.25
CA ILE A 434 8.04 -15.69 2.91
C ILE A 434 9.22 -14.75 2.67
N ASN A 435 9.49 -13.84 3.60
CA ASN A 435 10.60 -12.90 3.45
C ASN A 435 11.98 -13.57 3.42
N ARG A 436 12.16 -14.69 4.11
CA ARG A 436 13.44 -15.43 4.13
C ARG A 436 13.66 -16.28 2.89
N TYR A 437 12.62 -16.87 2.34
CA TYR A 437 12.74 -17.89 1.31
C TYR A 437 12.31 -17.43 -0.08
N VAL A 438 11.59 -16.30 -0.20
CA VAL A 438 11.16 -15.72 -1.48
C VAL A 438 11.95 -14.43 -1.71
N GLU A 439 13.12 -14.56 -2.32
CA GLU A 439 14.05 -13.45 -2.56
C GLU A 439 14.13 -13.02 -4.03
N LYS A 440 13.91 -13.94 -4.96
CA LYS A 440 14.18 -13.77 -6.40
C LYS A 440 13.48 -12.56 -7.03
N ASN A 441 12.23 -12.30 -6.67
CA ASN A 441 11.47 -11.16 -7.16
C ASN A 441 11.76 -9.84 -6.42
N ARG A 442 12.72 -9.81 -5.50
CA ARG A 442 13.03 -8.65 -4.65
C ARG A 442 14.38 -8.04 -4.97
N VAL A 443 14.78 -8.14 -6.21
CA VAL A 443 15.99 -7.52 -6.75
C VAL A 443 15.65 -6.23 -7.51
N LYS A 444 14.42 -6.15 -8.03
CA LYS A 444 13.94 -4.99 -8.79
C LYS A 444 12.81 -4.27 -8.04
N PRO A 445 12.79 -2.94 -8.00
CA PRO A 445 11.67 -2.18 -7.46
C PRO A 445 10.34 -2.52 -8.13
N GLY A 446 9.22 -2.38 -7.40
CA GLY A 446 7.88 -2.63 -7.92
C GLY A 446 7.55 -4.11 -8.15
N THR A 447 8.18 -5.01 -7.41
CA THR A 447 7.92 -6.46 -7.48
C THR A 447 7.38 -7.04 -6.17
N ARG A 448 7.46 -6.31 -5.07
CA ARG A 448 6.99 -6.75 -3.77
C ARG A 448 6.07 -5.71 -3.14
N PHE A 449 4.90 -6.17 -2.69
CA PHE A 449 3.91 -5.36 -1.98
C PHE A 449 3.34 -6.15 -0.81
N GLU A 450 3.04 -5.48 0.28
CA GLU A 450 2.29 -6.06 1.38
C GLU A 450 0.82 -5.61 1.28
N GLY A 451 -0.10 -6.54 1.37
CA GLY A 451 -1.54 -6.28 1.33
C GLY A 451 -1.98 -5.52 2.58
N ALA A 452 -2.38 -6.23 3.64
CA ALA A 452 -2.79 -5.61 4.90
C ALA A 452 -1.79 -5.80 6.04
N GLY A 453 -1.00 -6.86 5.99
CA GLY A 453 -0.27 -7.35 7.16
C GLY A 453 0.99 -6.59 7.54
N ALA A 454 1.69 -5.98 6.60
CA ALA A 454 2.92 -5.26 6.90
C ALA A 454 2.70 -3.76 6.99
N SER A 455 1.59 -3.24 6.48
CA SER A 455 1.21 -1.89 6.77
C SER A 455 0.84 -1.78 8.26
N ALA A 456 1.10 -0.64 8.86
CA ALA A 456 0.65 -0.37 10.22
C ALA A 456 -0.89 -0.43 10.37
N SER A 457 -1.61 -0.63 9.26
CA SER A 457 -3.07 -0.68 9.22
C SER A 457 -3.65 -1.94 9.88
N ALA A 458 -2.97 -3.08 9.72
CA ALA A 458 -3.38 -4.40 10.23
C ALA A 458 -4.84 -4.81 9.87
N GLY A 459 -5.43 -4.18 8.87
CA GLY A 459 -6.76 -4.58 8.35
C GLY A 459 -6.61 -5.75 7.38
N LEU A 460 -7.35 -6.84 7.61
CA LEU A 460 -7.35 -8.02 6.72
C LEU A 460 -8.40 -7.87 5.61
N GLY A 461 -8.18 -8.60 4.50
CA GLY A 461 -9.12 -8.66 3.39
C GLY A 461 -8.86 -7.67 2.25
N GLN A 462 -7.62 -7.22 2.10
CA GLN A 462 -7.20 -6.29 1.05
C GLN A 462 -6.39 -6.95 -0.07
N GLY A 463 -5.75 -8.09 0.20
CA GLY A 463 -4.74 -8.69 -0.69
C GLY A 463 -5.25 -8.97 -2.09
N LEU A 464 -6.45 -9.52 -2.25
CA LEU A 464 -7.05 -9.77 -3.56
C LEU A 464 -7.32 -8.48 -4.34
N GLY A 465 -7.85 -7.46 -3.69
CA GLY A 465 -8.08 -6.15 -4.32
C GLY A 465 -6.78 -5.49 -4.74
N VAL A 466 -5.77 -5.49 -3.88
CA VAL A 466 -4.43 -4.97 -4.19
C VAL A 466 -3.82 -5.73 -5.37
N ALA A 467 -3.92 -7.06 -5.40
CA ALA A 467 -3.42 -7.88 -6.52
C ALA A 467 -4.11 -7.54 -7.85
N LEU A 468 -5.43 -7.33 -7.83
CA LEU A 468 -6.20 -6.89 -9.00
C LEU A 468 -5.73 -5.52 -9.51
N GLY A 469 -5.52 -4.56 -8.60
CA GLY A 469 -5.03 -3.23 -8.96
C GLY A 469 -3.63 -3.26 -9.55
N LEU A 470 -2.74 -4.06 -8.97
CA LEU A 470 -1.39 -4.28 -9.48
C LEU A 470 -1.40 -4.97 -10.85
N LYS A 471 -2.29 -5.96 -11.05
CA LYS A 471 -2.47 -6.62 -12.36
C LYS A 471 -3.01 -5.67 -13.42
N LEU A 472 -3.95 -4.81 -13.04
CA LEU A 472 -4.48 -3.76 -13.93
C LEU A 472 -3.39 -2.78 -14.37
N ALA A 473 -2.49 -2.42 -13.46
CA ALA A 473 -1.36 -1.53 -13.76
C ALA A 473 -0.22 -2.22 -14.53
N ASN A 474 -0.13 -3.56 -14.46
CA ASN A 474 0.93 -4.37 -15.07
C ASN A 474 0.34 -5.57 -15.83
N PRO A 475 -0.37 -5.36 -16.95
CA PRO A 475 -1.12 -6.42 -17.64
C PRO A 475 -0.23 -7.57 -18.13
N ASP A 476 1.02 -7.31 -18.47
CA ASP A 476 1.95 -8.29 -19.02
C ASP A 476 2.73 -9.08 -17.96
N ARG A 477 2.68 -8.66 -16.70
CA ARG A 477 3.41 -9.30 -15.61
C ARG A 477 2.55 -10.31 -14.86
N THR A 478 3.19 -11.37 -14.37
CA THR A 478 2.54 -12.31 -13.45
C THR A 478 2.37 -11.66 -12.07
N VAL A 479 1.17 -11.73 -11.52
CA VAL A 479 0.84 -11.31 -10.16
C VAL A 479 0.49 -12.54 -9.34
N ILE A 480 1.06 -12.65 -8.13
CA ILE A 480 0.76 -13.70 -7.16
C ILE A 480 0.27 -13.04 -5.87
N ALA A 481 -0.91 -13.40 -5.41
CA ALA A 481 -1.43 -13.07 -4.09
C ALA A 481 -1.16 -14.23 -3.13
N LEU A 482 -0.39 -13.98 -2.07
CA LEU A 482 -0.15 -14.91 -0.96
C LEU A 482 -1.09 -14.53 0.18
N GLU A 483 -2.04 -15.41 0.45
CA GLU A 483 -3.07 -15.21 1.46
C GLU A 483 -2.91 -16.21 2.60
N GLY A 484 -3.16 -15.79 3.83
CA GLY A 484 -3.51 -16.76 4.86
C GLY A 484 -4.98 -17.15 4.70
N ASP A 485 -5.35 -18.36 5.10
CA ASP A 485 -6.75 -18.81 5.11
C ASP A 485 -7.66 -17.82 5.85
N GLY A 486 -7.21 -17.32 6.99
CA GLY A 486 -7.91 -16.29 7.74
C GLY A 486 -8.06 -14.97 6.97
N SER A 487 -7.00 -14.49 6.32
CA SER A 487 -7.03 -13.26 5.52
C SER A 487 -7.92 -13.43 4.29
N PHE A 488 -7.85 -14.58 3.64
CA PHE A 488 -8.69 -14.90 2.48
C PHE A 488 -10.18 -14.83 2.81
N ASN A 489 -10.58 -15.32 3.99
CA ASN A 489 -11.98 -15.25 4.45
C ASN A 489 -12.47 -13.81 4.70
N TYR A 490 -11.58 -12.85 4.97
CA TYR A 490 -11.94 -11.43 5.12
C TYR A 490 -12.02 -10.69 3.78
N ASN A 491 -11.40 -11.23 2.72
CA ASN A 491 -11.50 -10.63 1.39
C ASN A 491 -12.93 -10.77 0.85
N PRO A 492 -13.47 -9.76 0.11
CA PRO A 492 -14.69 -9.90 -0.67
C PRO A 492 -14.46 -10.79 -1.91
N VAL A 493 -14.21 -12.09 -1.70
CA VAL A 493 -13.69 -13.03 -2.72
C VAL A 493 -14.59 -13.11 -3.95
N LEU A 494 -15.92 -13.18 -3.78
CA LEU A 494 -16.87 -13.25 -4.91
C LEU A 494 -16.78 -12.01 -5.80
N ALA A 495 -16.63 -10.83 -5.20
CA ALA A 495 -16.42 -9.59 -5.95
C ALA A 495 -15.04 -9.60 -6.63
N GLY A 496 -13.98 -9.99 -5.92
CA GLY A 496 -12.61 -10.03 -6.43
C GLY A 496 -12.45 -10.97 -7.63
N PHE A 497 -12.86 -12.22 -7.50
CA PHE A 497 -12.75 -13.20 -8.61
C PHE A 497 -13.71 -12.86 -9.76
N GLY A 498 -14.90 -12.30 -9.45
CA GLY A 498 -15.79 -11.81 -10.49
C GLY A 498 -15.20 -10.63 -11.29
N LEU A 499 -14.37 -9.79 -10.67
CA LEU A 499 -13.63 -8.72 -11.37
C LEU A 499 -12.47 -9.28 -12.20
N ALA A 500 -11.73 -10.24 -11.66
CA ALA A 500 -10.67 -10.93 -12.39
C ALA A 500 -11.22 -11.53 -13.70
N GLN A 501 -12.38 -12.20 -13.63
CA GLN A 501 -13.06 -12.75 -14.79
C GLN A 501 -13.54 -11.66 -15.76
N LYS A 502 -14.27 -10.65 -15.25
CA LYS A 502 -14.89 -9.61 -16.08
C LYS A 502 -13.87 -8.76 -16.84
N TYR A 503 -12.79 -8.37 -16.19
CA TYR A 503 -11.78 -7.48 -16.75
C TYR A 503 -10.56 -8.22 -17.28
N GLN A 504 -10.60 -9.56 -17.32
CA GLN A 504 -9.50 -10.40 -17.79
C GLN A 504 -8.18 -10.07 -17.08
N LEU A 505 -8.22 -10.06 -15.76
CA LEU A 505 -7.09 -9.78 -14.89
C LEU A 505 -6.64 -11.08 -14.19
N PRO A 506 -6.02 -12.03 -14.90
CA PRO A 506 -5.59 -13.31 -14.32
C PRO A 506 -4.44 -13.10 -13.35
N PHE A 507 -4.55 -13.70 -12.17
CA PHE A 507 -3.49 -13.77 -11.17
C PHE A 507 -3.55 -15.11 -10.43
N LEU A 508 -2.46 -15.48 -9.77
CA LEU A 508 -2.39 -16.68 -8.94
C LEU A 508 -2.66 -16.31 -7.49
N THR A 509 -3.69 -16.90 -6.90
CA THR A 509 -3.92 -16.87 -5.45
C THR A 509 -3.32 -18.11 -4.83
N ILE A 510 -2.50 -17.97 -3.79
CA ILE A 510 -1.94 -19.06 -3.00
C ILE A 510 -2.42 -18.90 -1.57
N ILE A 511 -3.19 -19.86 -1.07
CA ILE A 511 -3.69 -19.85 0.30
C ILE A 511 -2.75 -20.71 1.17
N PHE A 512 -2.17 -20.11 2.18
CA PHE A 512 -1.44 -20.78 3.26
C PHE A 512 -2.46 -21.26 4.29
N ASP A 513 -3.02 -22.45 4.06
CA ASP A 513 -4.13 -23.00 4.83
C ASP A 513 -3.63 -23.85 6.01
N ASN A 514 -3.55 -23.22 7.17
CA ASN A 514 -3.32 -23.90 8.44
C ASN A 514 -4.59 -24.07 9.29
N GLN A 515 -5.77 -23.79 8.72
CA GLN A 515 -7.10 -23.89 9.30
C GLN A 515 -7.25 -23.10 10.61
N SER A 516 -6.54 -21.96 10.71
CA SER A 516 -6.55 -21.20 11.94
C SER A 516 -6.14 -19.72 11.81
N TYR A 517 -6.70 -18.90 12.66
CA TYR A 517 -6.16 -17.59 13.00
C TYR A 517 -4.96 -17.76 13.95
N ALA A 518 -3.86 -18.32 13.44
CA ALA A 518 -2.69 -18.71 14.24
C ALA A 518 -2.11 -17.58 15.09
N ALA A 519 -2.23 -16.33 14.61
CA ALA A 519 -1.82 -15.15 15.38
C ALA A 519 -2.56 -15.02 16.73
N MET A 520 -3.77 -15.56 16.85
CA MET A 520 -4.56 -15.51 18.07
C MET A 520 -4.09 -16.54 19.12
N LYS A 521 -3.26 -17.51 18.73
CA LYS A 521 -2.67 -18.50 19.65
C LYS A 521 -1.46 -17.96 20.45
N HIS A 522 -1.50 -16.66 20.77
CA HIS A 522 -0.39 -16.03 21.50
C HIS A 522 -0.48 -16.15 23.03
N HIS A 523 -1.61 -16.59 23.58
CA HIS A 523 -1.77 -16.60 25.03
C HIS A 523 -0.78 -17.50 25.81
N PRO A 524 -0.12 -18.53 25.27
CA PRO A 524 0.97 -19.19 25.98
C PRO A 524 2.11 -18.25 26.41
N ARG A 525 2.26 -17.11 25.73
CA ARG A 525 3.25 -16.09 26.10
C ARG A 525 2.84 -15.28 27.32
N TYR A 526 1.53 -15.13 27.56
CA TYR A 526 0.97 -14.33 28.64
C TYR A 526 0.38 -15.15 29.76
N TYR A 527 -0.17 -16.33 29.43
CA TYR A 527 -0.90 -17.22 30.32
C TYR A 527 -0.42 -18.66 30.17
N ALA A 528 0.90 -18.90 30.35
CA ALA A 528 1.50 -20.22 30.16
C ALA A 528 0.83 -21.34 31.00
N ALA A 529 0.29 -21.00 32.18
CA ALA A 529 -0.49 -21.91 33.04
C ALA A 529 -2.01 -21.65 32.96
N GLY A 530 -2.47 -20.94 31.95
CA GLY A 530 -3.88 -20.58 31.77
C GLY A 530 -4.77 -21.76 31.37
N TRP A 531 -6.08 -21.58 31.55
CA TRP A 531 -7.07 -22.63 31.23
C TRP A 531 -6.99 -23.08 29.76
N SER A 532 -6.87 -22.14 28.82
CA SER A 532 -6.78 -22.46 27.37
C SER A 532 -5.59 -23.36 27.04
N VAL A 533 -4.45 -23.17 27.72
CA VAL A 533 -3.25 -23.98 27.51
C VAL A 533 -3.41 -25.37 28.14
N ARG A 534 -3.92 -25.42 29.37
CA ARG A 534 -4.11 -26.68 30.11
C ARG A 534 -5.15 -27.61 29.47
N GLU A 535 -6.26 -27.00 29.01
CA GLU A 535 -7.40 -27.77 28.48
C GLU A 535 -7.38 -27.85 26.94
N HIS A 536 -6.39 -27.23 26.28
CA HIS A 536 -6.29 -27.14 24.82
C HIS A 536 -7.52 -26.49 24.13
N ILE A 537 -8.20 -25.58 24.83
CA ILE A 537 -9.38 -24.86 24.33
C ILE A 537 -8.95 -23.45 23.89
N TYR A 538 -8.96 -23.18 22.57
CA TYR A 538 -8.51 -21.92 22.01
C TYR A 538 -9.66 -21.27 21.22
N HIS A 539 -10.51 -20.51 21.91
CA HIS A 539 -11.60 -19.78 21.28
C HIS A 539 -11.07 -18.78 20.25
N GLY A 540 -11.72 -18.71 19.08
CA GLY A 540 -11.35 -17.78 18.00
C GLY A 540 -10.07 -18.11 17.25
N VAL A 541 -9.52 -19.32 17.44
CA VAL A 541 -8.30 -19.75 16.73
C VAL A 541 -8.65 -20.61 15.52
N TYR A 542 -9.43 -21.67 15.69
CA TYR A 542 -9.68 -22.65 14.63
C TYR A 542 -10.83 -22.26 13.71
N GLN A 543 -10.66 -22.55 12.42
CA GLN A 543 -11.65 -22.34 11.36
C GLN A 543 -12.24 -23.69 10.94
N GLU A 544 -13.23 -24.14 11.68
CA GLU A 544 -13.89 -25.43 11.45
C GLU A 544 -15.41 -25.22 11.30
N PRO A 545 -16.06 -25.89 10.31
CA PRO A 545 -15.45 -26.73 9.27
C PRO A 545 -14.67 -25.90 8.24
N LYS A 546 -13.59 -26.50 7.68
CA LYS A 546 -12.78 -25.87 6.62
C LYS A 546 -13.61 -25.63 5.36
N PRO A 547 -13.57 -24.42 4.76
CA PRO A 547 -14.18 -24.19 3.45
C PRO A 547 -13.42 -24.90 2.32
N GLU A 548 -14.13 -25.30 1.25
CA GLU A 548 -13.51 -25.78 0.03
C GLU A 548 -13.14 -24.60 -0.89
N TYR A 549 -12.00 -23.99 -0.67
CA TYR A 549 -11.57 -22.78 -1.37
C TYR A 549 -11.44 -22.97 -2.89
N THR A 550 -11.08 -24.17 -3.34
CA THR A 550 -10.95 -24.49 -4.77
C THR A 550 -12.26 -24.27 -5.53
N LYS A 551 -13.39 -24.65 -4.96
CA LYS A 551 -14.72 -24.45 -5.58
C LYS A 551 -15.05 -22.99 -5.83
N VAL A 552 -14.53 -22.10 -5.02
CA VAL A 552 -14.77 -20.66 -5.20
C VAL A 552 -14.10 -20.14 -6.47
N ALA A 553 -12.86 -20.53 -6.75
CA ALA A 553 -12.17 -20.15 -7.99
C ALA A 553 -12.80 -20.81 -9.22
N GLU A 554 -13.18 -22.09 -9.11
CA GLU A 554 -13.87 -22.82 -10.18
C GLU A 554 -15.21 -22.18 -10.58
N ALA A 555 -15.97 -21.62 -9.62
CA ALA A 555 -17.22 -20.92 -9.88
C ALA A 555 -17.04 -19.69 -10.81
N PHE A 556 -15.84 -19.14 -10.90
CA PHE A 556 -15.49 -18.05 -11.82
C PHE A 556 -14.67 -18.53 -13.03
N GLY A 557 -14.68 -19.83 -13.34
CA GLY A 557 -13.94 -20.41 -14.47
C GLY A 557 -12.43 -20.48 -14.23
N GLY A 558 -11.96 -20.27 -13.00
CA GLY A 558 -10.57 -20.38 -12.61
C GLY A 558 -10.05 -21.83 -12.61
N TYR A 559 -8.73 -21.98 -12.62
CA TYR A 559 -8.08 -23.23 -12.25
C TYR A 559 -7.93 -23.27 -10.74
N ALA A 560 -8.14 -24.43 -10.11
CA ALA A 560 -7.90 -24.57 -8.69
C ALA A 560 -7.38 -25.96 -8.33
N GLU A 561 -6.49 -26.01 -7.32
CA GLU A 561 -5.90 -27.27 -6.84
C GLU A 561 -5.61 -27.16 -5.34
N MET A 562 -5.96 -28.22 -4.59
CA MET A 562 -5.56 -28.39 -3.19
C MET A 562 -4.28 -29.23 -3.15
N ILE A 563 -3.30 -28.81 -2.36
CA ILE A 563 -1.98 -29.43 -2.27
C ILE A 563 -1.73 -29.87 -0.84
N GLU A 564 -1.55 -31.19 -0.63
CA GLU A 564 -1.29 -31.79 0.69
C GLU A 564 0.09 -32.48 0.74
N ASP A 565 0.59 -32.94 -0.41
CA ASP A 565 1.85 -33.66 -0.53
C ASP A 565 3.01 -32.71 -0.85
N PRO A 566 4.10 -32.68 -0.05
CA PRO A 566 5.30 -31.92 -0.35
C PRO A 566 5.87 -32.15 -1.78
N ALA A 567 5.77 -33.37 -2.32
CA ALA A 567 6.24 -33.69 -3.65
C ALA A 567 5.38 -33.05 -4.77
N ALA A 568 4.11 -32.75 -4.50
CA ALA A 568 3.19 -32.10 -5.42
C ALA A 568 3.39 -30.59 -5.53
N VAL A 569 4.12 -29.96 -4.62
CA VAL A 569 4.28 -28.47 -4.54
C VAL A 569 4.83 -27.89 -5.85
N LYS A 570 5.95 -28.40 -6.35
CA LYS A 570 6.57 -27.87 -7.57
C LYS A 570 5.70 -28.07 -8.81
N PRO A 571 5.15 -29.25 -9.09
CA PRO A 571 4.24 -29.46 -10.22
C PRO A 571 3.00 -28.56 -10.16
N ALA A 572 2.38 -28.39 -8.98
CA ALA A 572 1.19 -27.57 -8.81
C ALA A 572 1.47 -26.08 -9.04
N LEU A 573 2.56 -25.56 -8.52
CA LEU A 573 2.99 -24.17 -8.77
C LEU A 573 3.19 -23.92 -10.28
N ILE A 574 3.83 -24.86 -11.00
CA ILE A 574 4.03 -24.75 -12.45
C ILE A 574 2.67 -24.75 -13.18
N ARG A 575 1.73 -25.62 -12.81
CA ARG A 575 0.37 -25.64 -13.40
C ARG A 575 -0.36 -24.33 -13.15
N GLY A 576 -0.42 -23.86 -11.90
CA GLY A 576 -1.07 -22.60 -11.53
C GLY A 576 -0.50 -21.41 -12.31
N LEU A 577 0.83 -21.30 -12.39
CA LEU A 577 1.51 -20.23 -13.15
C LEU A 577 1.22 -20.31 -14.65
N ASN A 578 1.15 -21.50 -15.23
CA ASN A 578 0.82 -21.68 -16.66
C ASN A 578 -0.62 -21.23 -16.94
N HIS A 579 -1.59 -21.60 -16.11
CA HIS A 579 -2.98 -21.12 -16.27
C HIS A 579 -3.08 -19.60 -16.22
N VAL A 580 -2.34 -18.93 -15.32
CA VAL A 580 -2.29 -17.45 -15.28
C VAL A 580 -1.70 -16.89 -16.58
N LYS A 581 -0.63 -17.48 -17.12
CA LYS A 581 -0.04 -17.05 -18.40
C LYS A 581 -0.99 -17.27 -19.59
N GLU A 582 -1.84 -18.27 -19.51
CA GLU A 582 -2.90 -18.55 -20.50
C GLU A 582 -4.12 -17.63 -20.33
N GLY A 583 -4.09 -16.68 -19.42
CA GLY A 583 -5.17 -15.71 -19.19
C GLY A 583 -6.26 -16.21 -18.22
N ARG A 584 -6.01 -17.26 -17.47
CA ARG A 584 -6.98 -17.87 -16.54
C ARG A 584 -6.61 -17.59 -15.09
N LEU A 585 -7.57 -17.14 -14.27
CA LEU A 585 -7.41 -17.06 -12.83
C LEU A 585 -7.01 -18.44 -12.25
N ALA A 586 -6.07 -18.46 -11.31
CA ALA A 586 -5.66 -19.68 -10.64
C ALA A 586 -5.65 -19.54 -9.11
N LEU A 587 -5.97 -20.64 -8.40
CA LEU A 587 -5.91 -20.75 -6.95
C LEU A 587 -5.24 -22.05 -6.54
N LEU A 588 -4.27 -21.96 -5.64
CA LEU A 588 -3.65 -23.10 -4.97
C LEU A 588 -3.93 -23.04 -3.47
N ASP A 589 -4.65 -24.05 -2.96
CA ASP A 589 -4.93 -24.22 -1.55
C ASP A 589 -3.86 -25.13 -0.93
N VAL A 590 -2.92 -24.54 -0.21
CA VAL A 590 -1.74 -25.24 0.32
C VAL A 590 -1.97 -25.61 1.77
N ILE A 591 -2.17 -26.89 2.02
CA ILE A 591 -2.48 -27.41 3.36
C ILE A 591 -1.20 -27.47 4.20
N LEU A 592 -1.19 -26.66 5.23
CA LEU A 592 -0.09 -26.56 6.19
C LEU A 592 -0.48 -27.20 7.54
N PRO A 593 0.51 -27.61 8.37
CA PRO A 593 0.22 -28.10 9.71
C PRO A 593 -0.55 -27.07 10.55
N LYS A 594 -1.54 -27.54 11.29
CA LYS A 594 -2.23 -26.73 12.31
C LYS A 594 -1.22 -26.30 13.38
N PRO A 595 -1.26 -25.04 13.85
CA PRO A 595 -0.33 -24.52 14.85
C PRO A 595 -0.53 -25.12 16.26
#